data_d10418d0d23d8387fc552f412c68fe90
#
_entry.id   d10418d0d23d8387fc552f412c68fe90
#
_cell.length_a   1.000
_cell.length_b   1.000
_cell.length_c   1.000
_cell.angle_alpha   90.00
_cell.angle_beta   90.00
_cell.angle_gamma   90.00
#
_symmetry.space_group_name_H-M   'P 1'
#
loop_
_entity.id
_entity.type
_entity.pdbx_description
1 polymer ?
#
loop_
_entity_poly.entity_id
_entity_poly.type
_entity_poly.pdbx_seq_one_letter_code
_entity_poly.pdbx_strand_id
1 'polypeptide(L)'
;MLARARLDQNCLGALLDEYETPQQIVSLPGSELRKLELGETAQRAILNPDEAAIALDLAWLADSGNHLIHPQSEFWPELFRELVDAPTILYLRGKPESLHLPCLAIVGSRNPTRGGVLNAYEFARHMGAAGFGIVSGLAQGIDTAAHKGALDASATTVAVLGHGIDRVYPAANRELAHRIAAHGALVSEYPLGTHPRKEHFPERNRLISGLCLGTLVVEAARRSGSLITARLAAEQGREVFAIPGSIHNAMSRGCHQLIRQGAKLVESADDIASEFGPLVAHLMQNAEQESQPKMVDAAPRHDAEYEKLLSVLGHDPATVDDIARQSGLTIGQVSSMLLILELEGEIEALNSGQYARLGSSSRHERERTRRADVSF
;
A
#
# COMPACT_ATOMS: atom_id res chain seq x y z
N MET A 1 -10.86 -12.55 -20.24
CA MET A 1 -12.14 -13.25 -20.02
C MET A 1 -12.40 -13.44 -18.54
N LEU A 2 -11.63 -14.23 -17.77
CA LEU A 2 -11.84 -14.47 -16.33
C LEU A 2 -11.89 -13.17 -15.50
N ALA A 3 -11.08 -12.17 -15.84
CA ALA A 3 -11.12 -10.83 -15.22
C ALA A 3 -12.52 -10.18 -15.26
N ARG A 4 -13.29 -10.43 -16.31
CA ARG A 4 -14.64 -9.89 -16.49
C ARG A 4 -15.72 -10.76 -15.88
N ALA A 5 -15.41 -12.02 -15.58
CA ALA A 5 -16.34 -12.95 -14.92
C ALA A 5 -16.57 -12.60 -13.44
N ARG A 6 -15.70 -11.78 -12.83
CA ARG A 6 -15.80 -11.36 -11.42
C ARG A 6 -15.98 -12.54 -10.46
N LEU A 7 -15.17 -13.57 -10.65
CA LEU A 7 -15.08 -14.68 -9.72
C LEU A 7 -14.59 -14.15 -8.37
N ASP A 8 -15.00 -14.75 -7.27
CA ASP A 8 -14.32 -14.52 -5.99
C ASP A 8 -12.98 -15.27 -5.94
N GLN A 9 -12.10 -14.86 -5.02
CA GLN A 9 -10.75 -15.40 -4.94
C GLN A 9 -10.73 -16.90 -4.62
N ASN A 10 -11.60 -17.37 -3.73
CA ASN A 10 -11.67 -18.78 -3.34
C ASN A 10 -12.11 -19.63 -4.53
N CYS A 11 -13.09 -19.15 -5.28
CA CYS A 11 -13.59 -19.81 -6.48
C CYS A 11 -12.52 -19.86 -7.58
N LEU A 12 -11.83 -18.73 -7.85
CA LEU A 12 -10.75 -18.70 -8.84
C LEU A 12 -9.56 -19.55 -8.39
N GLY A 13 -9.19 -19.52 -7.11
CA GLY A 13 -8.13 -20.36 -6.55
C GLY A 13 -8.43 -21.85 -6.73
N ALA A 14 -9.62 -22.31 -6.31
CA ALA A 14 -10.04 -23.70 -6.48
C ALA A 14 -10.03 -24.14 -7.96
N LEU A 15 -10.45 -23.24 -8.88
CA LEU A 15 -10.41 -23.53 -10.31
C LEU A 15 -8.97 -23.64 -10.83
N LEU A 16 -8.06 -22.79 -10.38
CA LEU A 16 -6.65 -22.83 -10.80
C LEU A 16 -5.90 -24.01 -10.20
N ASP A 17 -6.30 -24.48 -9.02
CA ASP A 17 -5.75 -25.70 -8.41
C ASP A 17 -6.20 -26.97 -9.17
N GLU A 18 -7.42 -26.96 -9.71
CA GLU A 18 -7.97 -28.09 -10.48
C GLU A 18 -7.50 -28.11 -11.95
N TYR A 19 -7.39 -26.94 -12.58
CA TYR A 19 -7.16 -26.81 -14.03
C TYR A 19 -5.81 -26.21 -14.40
N GLU A 20 -4.89 -26.04 -13.48
CA GLU A 20 -3.52 -25.54 -13.67
C GLU A 20 -3.37 -24.19 -14.42
N THR A 21 -4.20 -23.92 -15.44
CA THR A 21 -4.10 -22.70 -16.25
C THR A 21 -5.46 -22.04 -16.53
N PRO A 22 -5.51 -20.69 -16.59
CA PRO A 22 -6.72 -19.96 -16.98
C PRO A 22 -7.28 -20.38 -18.35
N GLN A 23 -6.42 -20.81 -19.28
CA GLN A 23 -6.81 -21.26 -20.62
C GLN A 23 -7.65 -22.54 -20.58
N GLN A 24 -7.29 -23.50 -19.70
CA GLN A 24 -8.08 -24.72 -19.51
C GLN A 24 -9.47 -24.40 -19.01
N ILE A 25 -9.58 -23.49 -18.02
CA ILE A 25 -10.87 -23.07 -17.44
C ILE A 25 -11.80 -22.47 -18.51
N VAL A 26 -11.29 -21.55 -19.34
CA VAL A 26 -12.11 -20.89 -20.37
C VAL A 26 -12.44 -21.81 -21.55
N SER A 27 -11.74 -22.92 -21.70
CA SER A 27 -11.96 -23.94 -22.76
C SER A 27 -12.89 -25.05 -22.32
N LEU A 28 -13.34 -25.06 -21.06
CA LEU A 28 -14.24 -26.10 -20.54
C LEU A 28 -15.57 -26.13 -21.32
N PRO A 29 -16.08 -27.34 -21.64
CA PRO A 29 -17.43 -27.48 -22.17
C PRO A 29 -18.46 -26.85 -21.22
N GLY A 30 -19.50 -26.26 -21.80
CA GLY A 30 -20.55 -25.64 -20.98
C GLY A 30 -21.26 -26.58 -20.01
N SER A 31 -21.23 -27.88 -20.29
CA SER A 31 -21.73 -28.93 -19.38
C SER A 31 -20.86 -29.12 -18.13
N GLU A 32 -19.55 -28.91 -18.25
CA GLU A 32 -18.59 -28.97 -17.13
C GLU A 32 -18.60 -27.68 -16.34
N LEU A 33 -18.57 -26.53 -17.02
CA LEU A 33 -18.70 -25.23 -16.38
C LEU A 33 -19.96 -25.08 -15.51
N ARG A 34 -21.07 -25.73 -15.91
CA ARG A 34 -22.31 -25.75 -15.11
C ARG A 34 -22.25 -26.62 -13.86
N LYS A 35 -21.31 -27.55 -13.79
CA LYS A 35 -21.09 -28.39 -12.59
C LYS A 35 -20.25 -27.67 -11.53
N LEU A 36 -19.48 -26.66 -11.96
CA LEU A 36 -18.72 -25.83 -11.06
C LEU A 36 -19.69 -24.92 -10.29
N GLU A 37 -19.47 -24.75 -9.01
CA GLU A 37 -20.29 -23.90 -8.13
C GLU A 37 -20.07 -22.38 -8.38
N LEU A 38 -20.07 -22.00 -9.67
CA LEU A 38 -19.94 -20.61 -10.08
C LEU A 38 -21.31 -19.91 -10.03
N GLY A 39 -21.31 -18.67 -9.57
CA GLY A 39 -22.52 -17.84 -9.68
C GLY A 39 -22.97 -17.67 -11.15
N GLU A 40 -24.26 -17.56 -11.38
CA GLU A 40 -24.86 -17.46 -12.74
C GLU A 40 -24.22 -16.38 -13.61
N THR A 41 -23.84 -15.25 -13.01
CA THR A 41 -23.19 -14.13 -13.71
C THR A 41 -21.81 -14.54 -14.23
N ALA A 42 -21.02 -15.23 -13.42
CA ALA A 42 -19.70 -15.71 -13.78
C ALA A 42 -19.77 -16.79 -14.86
N GLN A 43 -20.66 -17.76 -14.70
CA GLN A 43 -20.90 -18.79 -15.71
C GLN A 43 -21.30 -18.18 -17.06
N ARG A 44 -22.22 -17.21 -17.07
CA ARG A 44 -22.64 -16.52 -18.27
C ARG A 44 -21.50 -15.76 -18.95
N ALA A 45 -20.66 -15.07 -18.17
CA ALA A 45 -19.52 -14.32 -18.68
C ALA A 45 -18.43 -15.21 -19.29
N ILE A 46 -18.29 -16.46 -18.82
CA ILE A 46 -17.36 -17.45 -19.39
C ILE A 46 -17.95 -18.10 -20.63
N LEU A 47 -19.23 -18.51 -20.59
CA LEU A 47 -19.89 -19.20 -21.68
C LEU A 47 -20.20 -18.29 -22.88
N ASN A 48 -20.50 -17.02 -22.63
CA ASN A 48 -20.83 -16.03 -23.64
C ASN A 48 -20.00 -14.76 -23.41
N PRO A 49 -18.68 -14.82 -23.71
CA PRO A 49 -17.79 -13.70 -23.46
C PRO A 49 -18.14 -12.50 -24.36
N ASP A 50 -18.08 -11.31 -23.78
CA ASP A 50 -18.13 -10.08 -24.55
C ASP A 50 -16.78 -9.87 -25.24
N GLU A 51 -16.66 -10.38 -26.48
CA GLU A 51 -15.43 -10.32 -27.27
C GLU A 51 -14.98 -8.88 -27.54
N ALA A 52 -15.93 -7.95 -27.74
CA ALA A 52 -15.61 -6.55 -27.95
C ALA A 52 -14.98 -5.92 -26.71
N ALA A 53 -15.52 -6.23 -25.54
CA ALA A 53 -14.97 -5.77 -24.29
C ALA A 53 -13.60 -6.40 -23.97
N ILE A 54 -13.41 -7.68 -24.30
CA ILE A 54 -12.10 -8.35 -24.17
C ILE A 54 -11.07 -7.73 -25.11
N ALA A 55 -11.45 -7.43 -26.36
CA ALA A 55 -10.57 -6.75 -27.32
C ALA A 55 -10.13 -5.36 -26.81
N LEU A 56 -11.01 -4.63 -26.13
CA LEU A 56 -10.66 -3.36 -25.47
C LEU A 56 -9.64 -3.55 -24.35
N ASP A 57 -9.79 -4.59 -23.50
CA ASP A 57 -8.81 -4.89 -22.44
C ASP A 57 -7.45 -5.25 -23.05
N LEU A 58 -7.42 -6.07 -24.10
CA LEU A 58 -6.18 -6.44 -24.78
C LEU A 58 -5.50 -5.24 -25.46
N ALA A 59 -6.28 -4.38 -26.12
CA ALA A 59 -5.77 -3.15 -26.72
C ALA A 59 -5.19 -2.20 -25.65
N TRP A 60 -5.85 -2.11 -24.49
CA TRP A 60 -5.36 -1.31 -23.36
C TRP A 60 -4.06 -1.90 -22.77
N LEU A 61 -3.95 -3.22 -22.65
CA LEU A 61 -2.75 -3.92 -22.18
C LEU A 61 -1.56 -3.82 -23.15
N ALA A 62 -1.76 -3.43 -24.39
CA ALA A 62 -0.67 -3.22 -25.33
C ALA A 62 0.21 -1.99 -25.00
N ASP A 63 -0.27 -1.07 -24.16
CA ASP A 63 0.52 0.03 -23.61
C ASP A 63 1.38 -0.49 -22.45
N SER A 64 2.68 -0.27 -22.50
CA SER A 64 3.66 -0.77 -21.52
C SER A 64 3.45 -0.25 -20.09
N GLY A 65 2.72 0.85 -19.93
CA GLY A 65 2.35 1.39 -18.62
C GLY A 65 1.09 0.78 -18.02
N ASN A 66 0.46 -0.19 -18.69
CA ASN A 66 -0.77 -0.82 -18.26
C ASN A 66 -0.56 -2.30 -17.95
N HIS A 67 -1.04 -2.74 -16.80
CA HIS A 67 -0.82 -4.07 -16.29
C HIS A 67 -2.11 -4.70 -15.79
N LEU A 68 -2.18 -6.02 -15.89
CA LEU A 68 -3.20 -6.84 -15.24
C LEU A 68 -2.50 -7.70 -14.18
N ILE A 69 -2.76 -7.38 -12.92
CA ILE A 69 -2.12 -8.04 -11.75
C ILE A 69 -3.10 -9.06 -11.18
N HIS A 70 -2.63 -10.27 -10.91
CA HIS A 70 -3.42 -11.37 -10.37
C HIS A 70 -2.62 -12.08 -9.23
N PRO A 71 -3.22 -12.96 -8.43
CA PRO A 71 -2.58 -13.55 -7.25
C PRO A 71 -1.25 -14.28 -7.48
N GLN A 72 -1.00 -14.75 -8.71
CA GLN A 72 0.27 -15.39 -9.09
C GLN A 72 1.26 -14.43 -9.75
N SER A 73 0.92 -13.14 -9.90
CA SER A 73 1.84 -12.12 -10.44
C SER A 73 2.89 -11.77 -9.39
N GLU A 74 4.12 -11.51 -9.84
CA GLU A 74 5.19 -11.03 -8.96
C GLU A 74 4.82 -9.73 -8.22
N PHE A 75 3.96 -8.88 -8.81
CA PHE A 75 3.50 -7.61 -8.21
C PHE A 75 2.22 -7.73 -7.38
N TRP A 76 1.79 -8.96 -7.04
CA TRP A 76 0.62 -9.12 -6.17
C TRP A 76 0.95 -8.63 -4.76
N PRO A 77 0.14 -7.71 -4.18
CA PRO A 77 0.40 -7.21 -2.83
C PRO A 77 0.35 -8.34 -1.79
N GLU A 78 1.42 -8.50 -1.00
CA GLU A 78 1.48 -9.54 0.03
C GLU A 78 0.33 -9.42 1.03
N LEU A 79 0.02 -8.18 1.45
CA LEU A 79 -1.07 -7.90 2.36
C LEU A 79 -2.45 -8.36 1.86
N PHE A 80 -2.62 -8.56 0.55
CA PHE A 80 -3.88 -9.07 -0.02
C PHE A 80 -4.08 -10.57 0.20
N ARG A 81 -3.03 -11.33 0.48
CA ARG A 81 -3.15 -12.77 0.79
C ARG A 81 -3.90 -13.02 2.10
N GLU A 82 -3.90 -12.04 3.01
CA GLU A 82 -4.60 -12.09 4.29
C GLU A 82 -6.07 -11.62 4.21
N LEU A 83 -6.49 -11.05 3.09
CA LEU A 83 -7.84 -10.53 2.93
C LEU A 83 -8.83 -11.64 2.56
N VAL A 84 -9.91 -11.73 3.31
CA VAL A 84 -11.01 -12.69 3.05
C VAL A 84 -11.69 -12.39 1.70
N ASP A 85 -11.76 -11.11 1.32
CA ASP A 85 -12.43 -10.61 0.11
C ASP A 85 -11.44 -9.91 -0.84
N ALA A 86 -10.21 -10.46 -0.94
CA ALA A 86 -9.22 -9.93 -1.86
C ALA A 86 -9.74 -9.93 -3.31
N PRO A 87 -9.31 -8.96 -4.14
CA PRO A 87 -9.69 -8.94 -5.54
C PRO A 87 -9.03 -10.11 -6.27
N THR A 88 -9.68 -10.65 -7.28
CA THR A 88 -9.07 -11.69 -8.13
C THR A 88 -8.13 -11.11 -9.17
N ILE A 89 -8.35 -9.86 -9.53
CA ILE A 89 -7.59 -9.15 -10.56
C ILE A 89 -7.59 -7.66 -10.25
N LEU A 90 -6.44 -7.03 -10.55
CA LEU A 90 -6.29 -5.58 -10.55
C LEU A 90 -5.85 -5.10 -11.93
N TYR A 91 -6.57 -4.14 -12.46
CA TYR A 91 -6.09 -3.29 -13.55
C TYR A 91 -5.20 -2.21 -12.93
N LEU A 92 -3.98 -2.08 -13.42
CA LEU A 92 -3.01 -1.10 -12.93
C LEU A 92 -2.49 -0.25 -14.10
N ARG A 93 -2.42 1.04 -13.89
CA ARG A 93 -1.74 1.99 -14.77
C ARG A 93 -0.66 2.73 -14.01
N GLY A 94 0.58 2.60 -14.46
CA GLY A 94 1.76 3.19 -13.84
C GLY A 94 2.78 2.14 -13.44
N LYS A 95 3.36 2.26 -12.26
CA LYS A 95 4.47 1.45 -11.76
C LYS A 95 3.96 0.31 -10.87
N PRO A 96 4.00 -0.95 -11.32
CA PRO A 96 3.49 -2.07 -10.51
C PRO A 96 4.29 -2.29 -9.21
N GLU A 97 5.57 -1.92 -9.17
CA GLU A 97 6.43 -1.99 -7.98
C GLU A 97 5.88 -1.14 -6.82
N SER A 98 5.04 -0.15 -7.13
CA SER A 98 4.34 0.67 -6.13
C SER A 98 3.50 -0.14 -5.14
N LEU A 99 3.11 -1.36 -5.52
CA LEU A 99 2.28 -2.24 -4.69
C LEU A 99 3.06 -3.02 -3.63
N HIS A 100 4.39 -3.03 -3.69
CA HIS A 100 5.27 -3.73 -2.74
C HIS A 100 5.77 -2.85 -1.60
N LEU A 101 5.58 -1.54 -1.70
CA LEU A 101 6.03 -0.63 -0.66
C LEU A 101 5.17 -0.77 0.61
N PRO A 102 5.76 -0.60 1.80
CA PRO A 102 4.98 -0.38 3.01
C PRO A 102 4.14 0.89 2.83
N CYS A 103 2.83 0.77 2.94
CA CYS A 103 1.91 1.85 2.61
C CYS A 103 1.10 2.33 3.81
N LEU A 104 0.79 3.63 3.80
CA LEU A 104 -0.19 4.27 4.68
C LEU A 104 -1.40 4.74 3.85
N ALA A 105 -2.61 4.30 4.22
CA ALA A 105 -3.84 4.87 3.70
C ALA A 105 -4.12 6.21 4.37
N ILE A 106 -4.41 7.26 3.60
CA ILE A 106 -4.84 8.56 4.12
C ILE A 106 -6.21 8.87 3.54
N VAL A 107 -7.22 8.95 4.40
CA VAL A 107 -8.62 9.13 4.01
C VAL A 107 -9.32 10.19 4.86
N GLY A 108 -10.43 10.72 4.36
CA GLY A 108 -11.19 11.69 5.13
C GLY A 108 -12.34 12.34 4.38
N SER A 109 -12.72 13.53 4.83
CA SER A 109 -13.81 14.31 4.27
C SER A 109 -13.54 14.74 2.82
N ARG A 110 -14.61 14.71 2.01
CA ARG A 110 -14.61 15.33 0.65
C ARG A 110 -14.69 16.86 0.70
N ASN A 111 -15.18 17.41 1.82
CA ASN A 111 -15.25 18.84 2.09
C ASN A 111 -14.53 19.14 3.41
N PRO A 112 -13.21 19.04 3.45
CA PRO A 112 -12.42 19.27 4.65
C PRO A 112 -12.29 20.76 4.97
N THR A 113 -11.88 21.05 6.20
CA THR A 113 -11.40 22.38 6.57
C THR A 113 -10.02 22.66 5.91
N ARG A 114 -9.60 23.93 5.93
CA ARG A 114 -8.23 24.27 5.47
C ARG A 114 -7.16 23.56 6.30
N GLY A 115 -7.37 23.44 7.62
CA GLY A 115 -6.48 22.67 8.50
C GLY A 115 -6.44 21.19 8.15
N GLY A 116 -7.60 20.57 7.84
CA GLY A 116 -7.65 19.18 7.39
C GLY A 116 -6.91 18.94 6.08
N VAL A 117 -7.03 19.85 5.10
CA VAL A 117 -6.26 19.80 3.85
C VAL A 117 -4.76 19.85 4.13
N LEU A 118 -4.33 20.80 4.97
CA LEU A 118 -2.90 20.96 5.33
C LEU A 118 -2.39 19.71 6.05
N ASN A 119 -3.13 19.20 7.03
CA ASN A 119 -2.75 17.99 7.77
C ASN A 119 -2.59 16.80 6.83
N ALA A 120 -3.56 16.53 5.95
CA ALA A 120 -3.47 15.42 4.99
C ALA A 120 -2.25 15.55 4.08
N TYR A 121 -1.97 16.76 3.60
CA TYR A 121 -0.82 17.05 2.77
C TYR A 121 0.50 16.83 3.52
N GLU A 122 0.65 17.40 4.73
CA GLU A 122 1.88 17.31 5.51
C GLU A 122 2.16 15.89 6.01
N PHE A 123 1.14 15.17 6.51
CA PHE A 123 1.31 13.76 6.87
C PHE A 123 1.75 12.91 5.67
N ALA A 124 1.10 13.09 4.50
CA ALA A 124 1.49 12.39 3.28
C ALA A 124 2.92 12.72 2.85
N ARG A 125 3.31 13.99 2.95
CA ARG A 125 4.65 14.47 2.60
C ARG A 125 5.73 13.87 3.52
N HIS A 126 5.50 13.89 4.85
CA HIS A 126 6.45 13.36 5.81
C HIS A 126 6.58 11.84 5.73
N MET A 127 5.44 11.11 5.71
CA MET A 127 5.46 9.66 5.56
C MET A 127 6.06 9.22 4.22
N GLY A 128 5.76 9.97 3.15
CA GLY A 128 6.38 9.73 1.85
C GLY A 128 7.89 9.95 1.85
N ALA A 129 8.37 11.01 2.51
CA ALA A 129 9.81 11.27 2.68
C ALA A 129 10.50 10.21 3.55
N ALA A 130 9.76 9.57 4.46
CA ALA A 130 10.23 8.43 5.26
C ALA A 130 10.20 7.08 4.51
N GLY A 131 9.86 7.08 3.21
CA GLY A 131 9.89 5.88 2.36
C GLY A 131 8.56 5.11 2.27
N PHE A 132 7.48 5.59 2.89
CA PHE A 132 6.18 4.93 2.80
C PHE A 132 5.43 5.34 1.53
N GLY A 133 4.77 4.36 0.90
CA GLY A 133 3.76 4.62 -0.12
C GLY A 133 2.50 5.24 0.48
N ILE A 134 1.89 6.20 -0.23
CA ILE A 134 0.63 6.81 0.21
C ILE A 134 -0.52 6.29 -0.65
N VAL A 135 -1.50 5.66 -0.01
CA VAL A 135 -2.68 5.11 -0.70
C VAL A 135 -3.92 5.95 -0.38
N SER A 136 -4.71 6.26 -1.38
CA SER A 136 -6.00 6.92 -1.19
C SER A 136 -6.97 6.65 -2.35
N GLY A 137 -8.15 7.25 -2.30
CA GLY A 137 -9.23 6.96 -3.25
C GLY A 137 -9.43 7.97 -4.37
N LEU A 138 -8.54 8.93 -4.56
CA LEU A 138 -8.63 9.98 -5.57
C LEU A 138 -9.90 10.85 -5.45
N ALA A 139 -10.60 10.84 -4.32
CA ALA A 139 -11.74 11.72 -4.08
C ALA A 139 -11.29 13.19 -3.89
N GLN A 140 -12.24 14.11 -3.95
CA GLN A 140 -11.98 15.50 -3.56
C GLN A 140 -11.64 15.60 -2.06
N GLY A 141 -10.95 16.65 -1.65
CA GLY A 141 -10.64 16.95 -0.27
C GLY A 141 -9.41 16.22 0.23
N ILE A 142 -9.54 15.43 1.28
CA ILE A 142 -8.42 14.78 1.98
C ILE A 142 -7.61 13.88 1.03
N ASP A 143 -8.27 13.04 0.23
CA ASP A 143 -7.61 12.14 -0.71
C ASP A 143 -6.73 12.92 -1.71
N THR A 144 -7.28 14.01 -2.27
CA THR A 144 -6.54 14.90 -3.18
C THR A 144 -5.32 15.52 -2.51
N ALA A 145 -5.45 15.96 -1.25
CA ALA A 145 -4.35 16.57 -0.49
C ALA A 145 -3.25 15.54 -0.19
N ALA A 146 -3.63 14.33 0.21
CA ALA A 146 -2.71 13.24 0.48
C ALA A 146 -1.87 12.87 -0.76
N HIS A 147 -2.51 12.67 -1.91
CA HIS A 147 -1.78 12.38 -3.16
C HIS A 147 -0.81 13.53 -3.55
N LYS A 148 -1.22 14.79 -3.37
CA LYS A 148 -0.35 15.93 -3.66
C LYS A 148 0.86 15.98 -2.72
N GLY A 149 0.65 15.78 -1.42
CA GLY A 149 1.74 15.75 -0.43
C GLY A 149 2.78 14.68 -0.76
N ALA A 150 2.34 13.46 -1.11
CA ALA A 150 3.22 12.39 -1.54
C ALA A 150 4.02 12.75 -2.81
N LEU A 151 3.33 13.25 -3.85
CA LEU A 151 3.98 13.65 -5.11
C LEU A 151 4.99 14.78 -4.93
N ASP A 152 4.70 15.75 -4.07
CA ASP A 152 5.60 16.88 -3.81
C ASP A 152 6.80 16.48 -2.94
N ALA A 153 6.72 15.35 -2.22
CA ALA A 153 7.85 14.67 -1.58
C ALA A 153 8.61 13.72 -2.53
N SER A 154 8.25 13.67 -3.81
CA SER A 154 8.76 12.68 -4.77
C SER A 154 8.50 11.22 -4.34
N ALA A 155 7.56 11.00 -3.44
CA ALA A 155 7.20 9.69 -2.93
C ALA A 155 6.17 8.99 -3.83
N THR A 156 6.13 7.67 -3.71
CA THR A 156 5.14 6.85 -4.40
C THR A 156 3.75 7.05 -3.83
N THR A 157 2.76 7.17 -4.72
CA THR A 157 1.36 7.18 -4.30
C THR A 157 0.49 6.31 -5.20
N VAL A 158 -0.45 5.59 -4.59
CA VAL A 158 -1.37 4.67 -5.27
C VAL A 158 -2.80 5.17 -5.10
N ALA A 159 -3.47 5.43 -6.22
CA ALA A 159 -4.88 5.77 -6.21
C ALA A 159 -5.72 4.55 -6.55
N VAL A 160 -6.53 4.08 -5.61
CA VAL A 160 -7.49 2.99 -5.85
C VAL A 160 -8.79 3.59 -6.38
N LEU A 161 -9.34 3.04 -7.46
CA LEU A 161 -10.49 3.61 -8.16
C LEU A 161 -11.75 2.76 -7.95
N GLY A 162 -12.92 3.39 -7.84
CA GLY A 162 -14.23 2.72 -7.78
C GLY A 162 -14.94 2.66 -9.14
N HIS A 163 -14.18 2.55 -10.23
CA HIS A 163 -14.66 2.51 -11.60
C HIS A 163 -13.55 1.99 -12.53
N GLY A 164 -13.85 1.75 -13.79
CA GLY A 164 -12.86 1.32 -14.78
C GLY A 164 -11.69 2.30 -14.90
N ILE A 165 -10.49 1.75 -15.05
CA ILE A 165 -9.23 2.51 -15.04
C ILE A 165 -9.07 3.42 -16.28
N ASP A 166 -9.90 3.23 -17.29
CA ASP A 166 -9.97 4.01 -18.53
C ASP A 166 -10.54 5.43 -18.35
N ARG A 167 -10.96 5.79 -17.15
CA ARG A 167 -11.58 7.09 -16.85
C ARG A 167 -11.14 7.64 -15.50
N VAL A 168 -11.37 8.93 -15.27
CA VAL A 168 -11.05 9.60 -14.01
C VAL A 168 -12.32 10.22 -13.41
N TYR A 169 -12.57 9.92 -12.14
CA TYR A 169 -13.63 10.54 -11.36
C TYR A 169 -13.11 10.92 -9.95
N PRO A 170 -13.33 12.15 -9.50
CA PRO A 170 -13.98 13.26 -10.19
C PRO A 170 -13.10 13.83 -11.33
N ALA A 171 -13.73 14.43 -12.35
CA ALA A 171 -13.01 14.96 -13.50
C ALA A 171 -12.00 16.07 -13.14
N ALA A 172 -12.24 16.78 -12.03
CA ALA A 172 -11.32 17.79 -11.49
C ALA A 172 -9.94 17.21 -11.11
N ASN A 173 -9.85 15.91 -10.82
CA ASN A 173 -8.60 15.23 -10.44
C ASN A 173 -7.88 14.56 -11.63
N ARG A 174 -8.24 14.90 -12.89
CA ARG A 174 -7.63 14.28 -14.08
C ARG A 174 -6.12 14.49 -14.13
N GLU A 175 -5.66 15.72 -13.96
CA GLU A 175 -4.24 16.04 -13.97
C GLU A 175 -3.49 15.33 -12.84
N LEU A 176 -4.09 15.30 -11.64
CA LEU A 176 -3.54 14.56 -10.50
C LEU A 176 -3.43 13.07 -10.80
N ALA A 177 -4.44 12.46 -11.42
CA ALA A 177 -4.40 11.05 -11.82
C ALA A 177 -3.25 10.76 -12.79
N HIS A 178 -2.99 11.64 -13.77
CA HIS A 178 -1.83 11.50 -14.66
C HIS A 178 -0.49 11.59 -13.92
N ARG A 179 -0.36 12.55 -12.98
CA ARG A 179 0.83 12.65 -12.14
C ARG A 179 1.04 11.41 -11.27
N ILE A 180 -0.04 10.87 -10.71
CA ILE A 180 0.00 9.62 -9.91
C ILE A 180 0.48 8.46 -10.79
N ALA A 181 -0.10 8.26 -11.97
CA ALA A 181 0.32 7.19 -12.89
C ALA A 181 1.79 7.30 -13.33
N ALA A 182 2.33 8.50 -13.39
CA ALA A 182 3.74 8.73 -13.77
C ALA A 182 4.74 8.40 -12.63
N HIS A 183 4.34 8.56 -11.37
CA HIS A 183 5.23 8.41 -10.20
C HIS A 183 4.88 7.24 -9.28
N GLY A 184 3.70 6.67 -9.43
CA GLY A 184 3.14 5.57 -8.67
C GLY A 184 2.17 4.77 -9.51
N ALA A 185 0.95 4.50 -9.02
CA ALA A 185 -0.03 3.70 -9.75
C ALA A 185 -1.48 4.17 -9.56
N LEU A 186 -2.28 4.01 -10.60
CA LEU A 186 -3.74 3.92 -10.50
C LEU A 186 -4.10 2.45 -10.49
N VAL A 187 -5.03 2.06 -9.63
CA VAL A 187 -5.44 0.66 -9.45
C VAL A 187 -6.96 0.56 -9.42
N SER A 188 -7.51 -0.44 -10.09
CA SER A 188 -8.94 -0.74 -10.09
C SER A 188 -9.21 -2.24 -10.22
N GLU A 189 -10.18 -2.74 -9.46
CA GLU A 189 -10.73 -4.09 -9.67
C GLU A 189 -11.86 -4.12 -10.73
N TYR A 190 -12.29 -2.96 -11.19
CA TYR A 190 -13.37 -2.83 -12.16
C TYR A 190 -12.86 -2.88 -13.59
N PRO A 191 -13.47 -3.69 -14.47
CA PRO A 191 -13.11 -3.75 -15.89
C PRO A 191 -13.23 -2.38 -16.59
N LEU A 192 -12.49 -2.24 -17.69
CA LEU A 192 -12.62 -1.06 -18.56
C LEU A 192 -14.08 -0.85 -18.97
N GLY A 193 -14.47 0.42 -19.11
CA GLY A 193 -15.85 0.79 -19.41
C GLY A 193 -16.77 0.93 -18.18
N THR A 194 -16.36 0.46 -17.02
CA THR A 194 -17.20 0.56 -15.81
C THR A 194 -17.36 2.01 -15.37
N HIS A 195 -18.60 2.48 -15.32
CA HIS A 195 -18.92 3.83 -14.86
C HIS A 195 -18.87 3.96 -13.34
N PRO A 196 -18.53 5.15 -12.79
CA PRO A 196 -18.62 5.41 -11.37
C PRO A 196 -20.06 5.23 -10.88
N ARG A 197 -20.25 4.42 -9.85
CA ARG A 197 -21.53 4.21 -9.14
C ARG A 197 -21.32 4.40 -7.66
N LYS A 198 -22.36 4.83 -6.94
CA LYS A 198 -22.27 5.13 -5.49
C LYS A 198 -21.84 3.91 -4.68
N GLU A 199 -22.28 2.75 -5.08
CA GLU A 199 -22.05 1.46 -4.42
C GLU A 199 -20.57 1.02 -4.54
N HIS A 200 -19.91 1.33 -5.66
CA HIS A 200 -18.54 0.94 -5.90
C HIS A 200 -17.52 1.61 -4.96
N PHE A 201 -17.81 2.82 -4.46
CA PHE A 201 -16.86 3.54 -3.61
C PHE A 201 -16.69 2.90 -2.22
N PRO A 202 -17.76 2.48 -1.51
CA PRO A 202 -17.61 1.70 -0.28
C PRO A 202 -16.95 0.33 -0.51
N GLU A 203 -17.33 -0.39 -1.59
CA GLU A 203 -16.74 -1.69 -1.95
C GLU A 203 -15.23 -1.57 -2.17
N ARG A 204 -14.80 -0.58 -2.93
CA ARG A 204 -13.40 -0.32 -3.23
C ARG A 204 -12.57 0.00 -1.97
N ASN A 205 -13.16 0.61 -0.92
CA ASN A 205 -12.42 1.06 0.25
C ASN A 205 -11.68 -0.08 0.97
N ARG A 206 -12.14 -1.34 0.84
CA ARG A 206 -11.43 -2.51 1.35
C ARG A 206 -10.04 -2.69 0.73
N LEU A 207 -9.87 -2.26 -0.53
CA LEU A 207 -8.58 -2.31 -1.21
C LEU A 207 -7.66 -1.16 -0.76
N ILE A 208 -8.21 0.01 -0.39
CA ILE A 208 -7.42 1.11 0.17
C ILE A 208 -6.80 0.67 1.49
N SER A 209 -7.60 0.16 2.43
CA SER A 209 -7.11 -0.33 3.71
C SER A 209 -6.26 -1.58 3.57
N GLY A 210 -6.65 -2.49 2.68
CA GLY A 210 -5.97 -3.78 2.47
C GLY A 210 -4.57 -3.67 1.89
N LEU A 211 -4.27 -2.62 1.11
CA LEU A 211 -2.93 -2.35 0.59
C LEU A 211 -1.97 -1.76 1.63
N CYS A 212 -2.46 -1.43 2.84
CA CYS A 212 -1.72 -0.60 3.78
C CYS A 212 -1.49 -1.29 5.12
N LEU A 213 -0.42 -0.91 5.80
CA LEU A 213 -0.15 -1.29 7.18
C LEU A 213 -1.13 -0.63 8.16
N GLY A 214 -1.64 0.54 7.79
CA GLY A 214 -2.64 1.25 8.58
C GLY A 214 -3.35 2.33 7.78
N THR A 215 -4.39 2.89 8.40
CA THR A 215 -5.25 3.91 7.82
C THR A 215 -5.34 5.13 8.73
N LEU A 216 -4.89 6.29 8.22
CA LEU A 216 -5.04 7.58 8.87
C LEU A 216 -6.34 8.26 8.43
N VAL A 217 -7.20 8.60 9.40
CA VAL A 217 -8.39 9.42 9.20
C VAL A 217 -8.12 10.85 9.66
N VAL A 218 -8.06 11.79 8.71
CA VAL A 218 -7.69 13.18 8.98
C VAL A 218 -8.88 13.99 9.48
N GLU A 219 -9.99 13.96 8.78
CA GLU A 219 -11.25 14.58 9.15
C GLU A 219 -12.42 13.70 8.70
N ALA A 220 -13.39 13.48 9.58
CA ALA A 220 -14.59 12.72 9.29
C ALA A 220 -15.79 13.23 10.10
N ALA A 221 -16.91 13.49 9.44
CA ALA A 221 -18.19 13.61 10.10
C ALA A 221 -18.68 12.23 10.57
N ARG A 222 -19.63 12.16 11.53
CA ARG A 222 -20.14 10.90 12.09
C ARG A 222 -20.67 9.86 11.08
N ARG A 223 -21.06 10.29 9.89
CA ARG A 223 -21.58 9.44 8.80
C ARG A 223 -20.70 9.54 7.55
N SER A 224 -19.40 9.77 7.72
CA SER A 224 -18.44 9.83 6.63
C SER A 224 -18.14 8.45 6.05
N GLY A 225 -17.99 8.35 4.72
CA GLY A 225 -17.51 7.14 4.06
C GLY A 225 -16.09 6.72 4.48
N SER A 226 -15.25 7.66 4.95
CA SER A 226 -13.93 7.37 5.49
C SER A 226 -13.96 6.52 6.77
N LEU A 227 -15.06 6.57 7.56
CA LEU A 227 -15.25 5.69 8.71
C LEU A 227 -15.48 4.23 8.28
N ILE A 228 -16.00 4.01 7.07
CA ILE A 228 -16.10 2.65 6.50
C ILE A 228 -14.70 2.10 6.24
N THR A 229 -13.81 2.91 5.65
CA THR A 229 -12.41 2.51 5.41
C THR A 229 -11.69 2.20 6.73
N ALA A 230 -11.86 3.03 7.76
CA ALA A 230 -11.27 2.79 9.07
C ALA A 230 -11.77 1.49 9.72
N ARG A 231 -13.07 1.20 9.60
CA ARG A 231 -13.64 -0.06 10.09
C ARG A 231 -13.07 -1.26 9.34
N LEU A 232 -13.03 -1.18 8.00
CA LEU A 232 -12.46 -2.24 7.16
C LEU A 232 -10.97 -2.47 7.50
N ALA A 233 -10.20 -1.40 7.75
CA ALA A 233 -8.82 -1.51 8.22
C ALA A 233 -8.73 -2.34 9.52
N ALA A 234 -9.55 -2.02 10.52
CA ALA A 234 -9.58 -2.76 11.78
C ALA A 234 -10.02 -4.23 11.59
N GLU A 235 -11.04 -4.50 10.76
CA GLU A 235 -11.51 -5.85 10.43
C GLU A 235 -10.42 -6.67 9.68
N GLN A 236 -9.53 -5.98 8.94
CA GLN A 236 -8.38 -6.57 8.23
C GLN A 236 -7.12 -6.68 9.11
N GLY A 237 -7.20 -6.36 10.41
CA GLY A 237 -6.05 -6.38 11.31
C GLY A 237 -5.02 -5.27 11.05
N ARG A 238 -5.41 -4.18 10.38
CA ARG A 238 -4.55 -3.03 10.10
C ARG A 238 -4.69 -1.96 11.17
N GLU A 239 -3.63 -1.20 11.40
CA GLU A 239 -3.65 -0.09 12.35
C GLU A 239 -4.61 1.02 11.90
N VAL A 240 -5.28 1.65 12.86
CA VAL A 240 -6.17 2.79 12.60
C VAL A 240 -5.69 3.98 13.40
N PHE A 241 -5.41 5.06 12.69
CA PHE A 241 -4.96 6.34 13.25
C PHE A 241 -6.01 7.42 13.01
N ALA A 242 -6.16 8.33 13.95
CA ALA A 242 -7.07 9.46 13.81
C ALA A 242 -6.47 10.75 14.36
N ILE A 243 -6.56 11.82 13.57
CA ILE A 243 -6.14 13.15 14.02
C ILE A 243 -7.22 13.73 14.93
N PRO A 244 -6.87 14.18 16.15
CA PRO A 244 -7.80 14.85 17.04
C PRO A 244 -8.18 16.23 16.51
N GLY A 245 -9.23 16.81 17.04
CA GLY A 245 -9.63 18.17 16.66
C GLY A 245 -10.58 18.78 17.68
N SER A 246 -11.05 20.01 17.40
CA SER A 246 -11.99 20.70 18.28
C SER A 246 -13.29 19.92 18.41
N ILE A 247 -13.82 19.81 19.64
CA ILE A 247 -15.14 19.23 19.92
C ILE A 247 -16.28 20.02 19.25
N HIS A 248 -16.04 21.27 18.89
CA HIS A 248 -17.00 22.13 18.18
C HIS A 248 -16.93 21.94 16.66
N ASN A 249 -15.90 21.30 16.13
CA ASN A 249 -15.80 20.98 14.71
C ASN A 249 -16.56 19.70 14.38
N ALA A 250 -17.57 19.78 13.53
CA ALA A 250 -18.33 18.63 13.08
C ALA A 250 -17.50 17.58 12.34
N MET A 251 -16.41 18.00 11.67
CA MET A 251 -15.49 17.14 10.93
C MET A 251 -14.53 16.35 11.85
N SER A 252 -14.38 16.73 13.12
CA SER A 252 -13.57 15.98 14.09
C SER A 252 -14.36 14.88 14.81
N ARG A 253 -15.69 14.89 14.73
CA ARG A 253 -16.56 13.98 15.50
C ARG A 253 -16.38 12.52 15.11
N GLY A 254 -16.08 12.23 13.85
CA GLY A 254 -15.77 10.88 13.37
C GLY A 254 -14.41 10.40 13.91
N CYS A 255 -13.38 11.25 13.86
CA CYS A 255 -12.07 10.94 14.43
C CYS A 255 -12.16 10.69 15.95
N HIS A 256 -12.90 11.51 16.69
CA HIS A 256 -13.14 11.27 18.12
C HIS A 256 -13.90 9.97 18.39
N GLN A 257 -14.80 9.56 17.49
CA GLN A 257 -15.46 8.26 17.61
C GLN A 257 -14.47 7.12 17.43
N LEU A 258 -13.60 7.19 16.40
CA LEU A 258 -12.57 6.19 16.15
C LEU A 258 -11.60 6.06 17.32
N ILE A 259 -11.12 7.19 17.88
CA ILE A 259 -10.23 7.21 19.04
C ILE A 259 -10.88 6.50 20.24
N ARG A 260 -12.16 6.77 20.52
CA ARG A 260 -12.91 6.07 21.58
C ARG A 260 -13.12 4.58 21.30
N GLN A 261 -13.00 4.14 20.04
CA GLN A 261 -13.10 2.75 19.62
C GLN A 261 -11.74 2.06 19.56
N GLY A 262 -10.66 2.75 19.95
CA GLY A 262 -9.32 2.18 20.01
C GLY A 262 -8.37 2.62 18.89
N ALA A 263 -8.82 3.48 17.96
CA ALA A 263 -7.89 4.07 17.00
C ALA A 263 -6.84 4.94 17.73
N LYS A 264 -5.60 4.86 17.28
CA LYS A 264 -4.50 5.63 17.88
C LYS A 264 -4.65 7.10 17.53
N LEU A 265 -4.62 7.96 18.55
CA LEU A 265 -4.54 9.40 18.36
C LEU A 265 -3.14 9.74 17.89
N VAL A 266 -3.04 10.52 16.80
CA VAL A 266 -1.77 10.98 16.25
C VAL A 266 -1.77 12.50 16.07
N GLU A 267 -0.65 13.13 16.43
CA GLU A 267 -0.42 14.55 16.30
C GLU A 267 0.74 14.83 15.31
N SER A 268 1.56 13.82 15.05
CA SER A 268 2.71 13.89 14.13
C SER A 268 2.82 12.64 13.26
N ALA A 269 3.61 12.71 12.19
CA ALA A 269 3.94 11.56 11.35
C ALA A 269 4.80 10.54 12.10
N ASP A 270 5.62 10.99 13.05
CA ASP A 270 6.48 10.13 13.87
C ASP A 270 5.65 9.18 14.75
N ASP A 271 4.46 9.60 15.20
CA ASP A 271 3.54 8.74 15.94
C ASP A 271 3.12 7.51 15.10
N ILE A 272 2.96 7.70 13.78
CA ILE A 272 2.62 6.62 12.85
C ILE A 272 3.86 5.78 12.53
N ALA A 273 5.00 6.43 12.25
CA ALA A 273 6.24 5.75 11.89
C ALA A 273 6.73 4.81 13.01
N SER A 274 6.62 5.23 14.27
CA SER A 274 6.99 4.42 15.43
C SER A 274 6.15 3.14 15.58
N GLU A 275 4.88 3.18 15.17
CA GLU A 275 4.00 2.01 15.16
C GLU A 275 4.31 1.05 14.00
N PHE A 276 4.79 1.55 12.88
CA PHE A 276 5.08 0.74 11.71
C PHE A 276 6.44 0.03 11.77
N GLY A 277 7.39 0.52 12.57
CA GLY A 277 8.72 -0.07 12.67
C GLY A 277 8.71 -1.59 12.89
N PRO A 278 8.02 -2.12 13.91
CA PRO A 278 7.91 -3.55 14.15
C PRO A 278 7.20 -4.32 13.03
N LEU A 279 6.16 -3.72 12.41
CA LEU A 279 5.39 -4.35 11.33
C LEU A 279 6.22 -4.49 10.06
N VAL A 280 6.98 -3.47 9.69
CA VAL A 280 7.89 -3.50 8.53
C VAL A 280 8.98 -4.56 8.74
N ALA A 281 9.57 -4.61 9.93
CA ALA A 281 10.57 -5.64 10.25
C ALA A 281 10.01 -7.06 10.14
N HIS A 282 8.77 -7.29 10.58
CA HIS A 282 8.11 -8.59 10.47
C HIS A 282 7.84 -8.99 9.02
N LEU A 283 7.34 -8.06 8.19
CA LEU A 283 7.10 -8.32 6.76
C LEU A 283 8.38 -8.66 6.00
N MET A 284 9.49 -7.96 6.31
CA MET A 284 10.79 -8.26 5.71
C MET A 284 11.30 -9.66 6.08
N GLN A 285 11.17 -10.05 7.35
CA GLN A 285 11.57 -11.39 7.81
C GLN A 285 10.75 -12.51 7.13
N ASN A 286 9.46 -12.31 6.92
CA ASN A 286 8.60 -13.29 6.25
C ASN A 286 8.95 -13.40 4.75
N ALA A 287 9.19 -12.29 4.06
CA ALA A 287 9.62 -12.29 2.66
C ALA A 287 10.96 -13.03 2.45
N GLU A 288 11.90 -12.92 3.39
CA GLU A 288 13.15 -13.67 3.36
C GLU A 288 12.95 -15.18 3.58
N GLN A 289 12.00 -15.56 4.43
CA GLN A 289 11.71 -16.98 4.69
C GLN A 289 10.99 -17.68 3.52
N GLU A 290 10.13 -16.98 2.78
CA GLU A 290 9.47 -17.53 1.58
C GLU A 290 10.38 -17.57 0.36
N SER A 291 11.40 -16.73 0.31
CA SER A 291 12.39 -16.66 -0.79
C SER A 291 13.49 -17.70 -0.73
N GLN A 292 13.52 -18.61 0.25
CA GLN A 292 14.58 -19.60 0.35
C GLN A 292 14.41 -20.74 -0.66
N PRO A 293 15.19 -20.78 -1.76
CA PRO A 293 15.54 -22.04 -2.41
C PRO A 293 16.45 -22.79 -1.43
N LYS A 294 16.21 -24.09 -1.27
CA LYS A 294 17.02 -24.97 -0.43
C LYS A 294 18.52 -24.66 -0.56
N MET A 295 19.11 -24.34 0.58
CA MET A 295 20.53 -24.23 0.94
C MET A 295 21.57 -24.20 -0.19
N VAL A 296 22.18 -23.03 -0.35
CA VAL A 296 23.62 -22.92 -0.55
C VAL A 296 24.08 -21.76 0.35
N ASP A 297 25.03 -22.03 1.25
CA ASP A 297 25.66 -21.05 2.14
C ASP A 297 26.19 -19.85 1.33
N ALA A 298 25.59 -18.68 1.55
CA ALA A 298 26.18 -17.42 1.11
C ALA A 298 25.91 -16.35 2.19
N ALA A 299 26.99 -15.78 2.70
CA ALA A 299 26.98 -14.66 3.63
C ALA A 299 26.19 -13.46 3.10
N PRO A 300 25.59 -12.60 3.97
CA PRO A 300 24.82 -11.44 3.55
C PRO A 300 25.71 -10.51 2.73
N ARG A 301 25.36 -10.32 1.47
CA ARG A 301 26.00 -9.35 0.59
C ARG A 301 25.23 -8.04 0.71
N HIS A 302 25.77 -7.10 1.44
CA HIS A 302 25.34 -5.70 1.30
C HIS A 302 25.59 -5.29 -0.16
N ASP A 303 24.58 -4.71 -0.78
CA ASP A 303 24.68 -4.12 -2.11
C ASP A 303 25.77 -3.02 -2.08
N ALA A 304 26.47 -2.78 -3.19
CA ALA A 304 27.58 -1.83 -3.27
C ALA A 304 27.20 -0.41 -2.76
N GLU A 305 25.90 -0.06 -2.79
CA GLU A 305 25.37 1.19 -2.26
C GLU A 305 25.33 1.21 -0.72
N TYR A 306 25.03 0.10 -0.06
CA TYR A 306 25.08 -0.03 1.40
C TYR A 306 26.52 0.04 1.93
N GLU A 307 27.47 -0.62 1.26
CA GLU A 307 28.88 -0.52 1.62
C GLU A 307 29.39 0.92 1.49
N LYS A 308 28.95 1.61 0.45
CA LYS A 308 29.27 3.02 0.22
C LYS A 308 28.67 3.91 1.32
N LEU A 309 27.43 3.69 1.72
CA LEU A 309 26.79 4.42 2.81
C LEU A 309 27.50 4.15 4.14
N LEU A 310 27.78 2.88 4.47
CA LEU A 310 28.48 2.50 5.69
C LEU A 310 29.93 3.01 5.74
N SER A 311 30.59 3.17 4.59
CA SER A 311 31.94 3.75 4.51
C SER A 311 31.95 5.27 4.81
N VAL A 312 30.85 5.94 4.51
CA VAL A 312 30.66 7.38 4.77
C VAL A 312 30.13 7.61 6.19
N LEU A 313 29.27 6.70 6.69
CA LEU A 313 28.74 6.74 8.04
C LEU A 313 29.81 6.18 9.00
N GLY A 314 30.60 7.07 9.58
CA GLY A 314 31.57 6.74 10.62
C GLY A 314 30.92 6.50 11.97
N HIS A 315 31.74 6.39 13.01
CA HIS A 315 31.28 6.34 14.40
C HIS A 315 30.90 7.71 14.98
N ASP A 316 31.20 8.79 14.26
CA ASP A 316 30.80 10.16 14.61
C ASP A 316 29.37 10.43 14.09
N PRO A 317 28.55 11.17 14.85
CA PRO A 317 27.17 11.50 14.42
C PRO A 317 27.15 12.32 13.13
N ALA A 318 26.38 11.87 12.13
CA ALA A 318 26.18 12.55 10.86
C ALA A 318 24.70 12.73 10.52
N THR A 319 24.35 13.85 9.87
CA THR A 319 22.98 14.09 9.40
C THR A 319 22.71 13.38 8.07
N VAL A 320 21.44 13.13 7.76
CA VAL A 320 21.00 12.55 6.46
C VAL A 320 21.57 13.33 5.28
N ASP A 321 21.59 14.68 5.39
CA ASP A 321 22.10 15.57 4.34
C ASP A 321 23.63 15.42 4.14
N ASP A 322 24.38 15.26 5.23
CA ASP A 322 25.83 15.06 5.16
C ASP A 322 26.17 13.70 4.55
N ILE A 323 25.44 12.66 4.94
CA ILE A 323 25.60 11.30 4.41
C ILE A 323 25.25 11.29 2.91
N ALA A 324 24.15 11.90 2.50
CA ALA A 324 23.74 12.00 1.10
C ALA A 324 24.78 12.72 0.24
N ARG A 325 25.31 13.84 0.75
CA ARG A 325 26.35 14.62 0.06
C ARG A 325 27.65 13.83 -0.12
N GLN A 326 28.06 13.08 0.89
CA GLN A 326 29.34 12.34 0.85
C GLN A 326 29.23 11.01 0.10
N SER A 327 28.09 10.32 0.21
CA SER A 327 27.84 9.07 -0.51
C SER A 327 27.47 9.28 -1.98
N GLY A 328 26.97 10.47 -2.35
CA GLY A 328 26.41 10.76 -3.68
C GLY A 328 25.08 10.05 -3.95
N LEU A 329 24.44 9.53 -2.91
CA LEU A 329 23.10 8.95 -2.96
C LEU A 329 22.04 10.06 -2.76
N THR A 330 20.82 9.81 -3.21
CA THR A 330 19.71 10.73 -2.95
C THR A 330 19.28 10.66 -1.48
N ILE A 331 18.74 11.75 -0.94
CA ILE A 331 18.22 11.82 0.44
C ILE A 331 17.21 10.68 0.70
N GLY A 332 16.35 10.35 -0.27
CA GLY A 332 15.38 9.26 -0.16
C GLY A 332 16.04 7.89 -0.04
N GLN A 333 17.07 7.60 -0.85
CA GLN A 333 17.84 6.36 -0.75
C GLN A 333 18.55 6.26 0.61
N VAL A 334 19.25 7.33 1.02
CA VAL A 334 19.94 7.38 2.32
C VAL A 334 18.97 7.14 3.47
N SER A 335 17.81 7.80 3.48
CA SER A 335 16.82 7.64 4.55
C SER A 335 16.27 6.20 4.63
N SER A 336 15.97 5.58 3.47
CA SER A 336 15.51 4.19 3.42
C SER A 336 16.59 3.22 3.91
N MET A 337 17.84 3.43 3.51
CA MET A 337 18.97 2.58 3.90
C MET A 337 19.32 2.74 5.37
N LEU A 338 19.27 3.97 5.92
CA LEU A 338 19.49 4.22 7.35
C LEU A 338 18.42 3.55 8.21
N LEU A 339 17.16 3.58 7.77
CA LEU A 339 16.07 2.88 8.48
C LEU A 339 16.35 1.37 8.57
N ILE A 340 16.80 0.77 7.47
CA ILE A 340 17.13 -0.66 7.40
C ILE A 340 18.34 -0.97 8.31
N LEU A 341 19.40 -0.18 8.23
CA LEU A 341 20.60 -0.35 9.06
C LEU A 341 20.34 -0.14 10.55
N GLU A 342 19.40 0.74 10.90
CA GLU A 342 18.94 0.94 12.28
C GLU A 342 18.16 -0.29 12.78
N LEU A 343 17.29 -0.86 11.94
CA LEU A 343 16.55 -2.09 12.24
C LEU A 343 17.48 -3.31 12.39
N GLU A 344 18.53 -3.38 11.58
CA GLU A 344 19.58 -4.41 11.66
C GLU A 344 20.50 -4.20 12.89
N GLY A 345 20.39 -3.03 13.56
CA GLY A 345 21.20 -2.69 14.71
C GLY A 345 22.67 -2.38 14.36
N GLU A 346 22.92 -1.96 13.12
CA GLU A 346 24.23 -1.52 12.68
C GLU A 346 24.52 -0.05 13.00
N ILE A 347 23.45 0.75 13.10
CA ILE A 347 23.51 2.16 13.41
C ILE A 347 22.52 2.51 14.52
N GLU A 348 22.68 3.70 15.10
CA GLU A 348 21.78 4.27 16.11
C GLU A 348 21.35 5.67 15.68
N ALA A 349 20.03 5.91 15.72
CA ALA A 349 19.50 7.27 15.61
C ALA A 349 19.71 8.05 16.92
N LEU A 350 20.31 9.20 16.81
CA LEU A 350 20.60 10.10 17.94
C LEU A 350 19.59 11.26 17.97
N ASN A 351 19.42 11.86 19.14
CA ASN A 351 18.62 13.08 19.28
C ASN A 351 19.10 14.16 18.30
N SER A 352 18.20 14.80 17.58
CA SER A 352 18.47 15.82 16.53
C SER A 352 18.61 15.31 15.08
N GLY A 353 18.12 14.09 14.75
CA GLY A 353 18.12 13.59 13.36
C GLY A 353 19.52 13.24 12.83
N GLN A 354 20.41 12.84 13.72
CA GLN A 354 21.73 12.34 13.40
C GLN A 354 21.80 10.83 13.59
N TYR A 355 22.69 10.19 12.83
CA TYR A 355 22.94 8.75 12.88
C TYR A 355 24.42 8.47 13.13
N ALA A 356 24.72 7.40 13.86
CA ALA A 356 26.08 6.95 14.11
C ALA A 356 26.17 5.44 14.02
N ARG A 357 27.31 4.92 13.54
CA ARG A 357 27.55 3.49 13.45
C ARG A 357 27.87 2.90 14.83
N LEU A 358 27.23 1.77 15.17
CA LEU A 358 27.47 1.05 16.41
C LEU A 358 28.78 0.23 16.33
N GLY A 359 29.63 0.34 17.33
CA GLY A 359 30.84 -0.45 17.44
C GLY A 359 30.56 -1.93 17.73
N SER A 360 31.46 -2.84 17.34
CA SER A 360 31.32 -4.30 17.48
C SER A 360 31.09 -4.78 18.92
N SER A 361 31.50 -4.02 19.94
CA SER A 361 31.29 -4.31 21.37
C SER A 361 29.83 -4.03 21.82
N SER A 362 29.19 -3.03 21.25
CA SER A 362 27.80 -2.65 21.59
C SER A 362 26.76 -3.61 20.99
N ARG A 363 27.12 -4.33 19.90
CA ARG A 363 26.28 -5.38 19.29
C ARG A 363 26.10 -6.58 20.23
N HIS A 364 27.16 -7.07 20.85
CA HIS A 364 27.12 -8.24 21.72
C HIS A 364 26.37 -7.99 23.05
N GLU A 365 26.36 -6.77 23.51
CA GLU A 365 25.64 -6.40 24.75
C GLU A 365 24.12 -6.32 24.54
N ARG A 366 23.67 -5.78 23.40
CA ARG A 366 22.23 -5.74 23.03
C ARG A 366 21.66 -7.12 22.68
N GLU A 367 22.44 -7.99 22.02
CA GLU A 367 22.03 -9.39 21.79
C GLU A 367 21.86 -10.19 23.10
N ARG A 368 22.69 -9.92 24.10
CA ARG A 368 22.54 -10.53 25.43
C ARG A 368 21.32 -10.02 26.17
N THR A 369 21.00 -8.74 26.07
CA THR A 369 19.82 -8.13 26.71
C THR A 369 18.53 -8.60 26.04
N ARG A 370 18.49 -8.70 24.70
CA ARG A 370 17.34 -9.26 23.95
C ARG A 370 17.08 -10.75 24.27
N ARG A 371 18.13 -11.56 24.51
CA ARG A 371 17.96 -12.97 24.91
C ARG A 371 17.52 -13.13 26.36
N ALA A 372 17.76 -12.16 27.23
CA ALA A 372 17.33 -12.18 28.62
C ALA A 372 15.84 -11.80 28.78
N ASP A 373 15.31 -10.92 27.92
CA ASP A 373 13.90 -10.50 27.96
C ASP A 373 12.91 -11.49 27.30
N VAL A 374 13.39 -12.51 26.59
CA VAL A 374 12.55 -13.57 25.98
C VAL A 374 12.39 -14.81 26.90
N SER A 375 12.95 -14.76 28.12
CA SER A 375 12.91 -15.88 29.06
C SER A 375 12.09 -15.58 30.33
N PHE A 376 10.98 -14.84 30.20
CA PHE A 376 9.97 -14.73 31.28
C PHE A 376 8.56 -14.86 30.69
#